data_5e67dd6c656c36b4ba098b4c9d4bcfea
#
_entry.id   5e67dd6c656c36b4ba098b4c9d4bcfea
#
_cell.length_a   1.000
_cell.length_b   1.000
_cell.length_c   1.000
_cell.angle_alpha   90.00
_cell.angle_beta   90.00
_cell.angle_gamma   90.00
#
_symmetry.space_group_name_H-M   'P 1'
#
loop_
_entity.id
_entity.type
_entity.pdbx_description
1 polymer ?
#
loop_
_entity_poly.entity_id
_entity_poly.type
_entity_poly.pdbx_seq_one_letter_code
_entity_poly.pdbx_strand_id
1 'polypeptide(L)'
;MNTKSKITILGISFLFLAFSGEVNAQMTKEKTVMVGGAAMYPSKNIIENAVNSKDHKTLVAAVKAAGLVETLQGSGPFTVLAPTDAAFAKLPKGTVETLVKPENKEMLTQILTYHVLPGKLSAKEIWAAVKAGNGKSMMKTVEGEELTFWTKGKDLYVKDAKGNSAKVTIADVNQSNGVIHVIDTVLMP
;
A
#
# COMPACT_ATOMS: atom_id res chain seq x y z
N MET A 1 -72.70 -49.06 34.78
CA MET A 1 -71.34 -49.58 35.14
C MET A 1 -70.30 -48.56 34.72
N ASN A 2 -69.75 -47.89 35.69
CA ASN A 2 -68.82 -46.77 35.49
C ASN A 2 -67.36 -47.26 35.32
N THR A 3 -66.69 -46.86 34.25
CA THR A 3 -65.27 -47.03 34.18
C THR A 3 -64.66 -45.67 34.00
N LYS A 4 -64.07 -45.17 35.08
CA LYS A 4 -63.29 -43.88 35.10
C LYS A 4 -61.90 -44.09 34.46
N SER A 5 -61.70 -43.45 33.37
CA SER A 5 -60.36 -43.40 32.75
C SER A 5 -59.54 -42.31 33.43
N LYS A 6 -58.39 -42.67 34.00
CA LYS A 6 -57.38 -41.74 34.60
C LYS A 6 -56.46 -41.26 33.51
N ILE A 7 -56.55 -39.99 33.24
CA ILE A 7 -55.52 -39.30 32.33
C ILE A 7 -54.32 -38.90 33.19
N THR A 8 -53.18 -39.55 32.95
CA THR A 8 -51.92 -39.19 33.55
C THR A 8 -51.27 -38.13 32.65
N ILE A 9 -51.19 -36.92 33.16
CA ILE A 9 -50.48 -35.83 32.49
C ILE A 9 -48.96 -35.99 32.74
N LEU A 10 -48.27 -36.40 31.73
CA LEU A 10 -46.79 -36.47 31.74
C LEU A 10 -46.22 -35.08 31.46
N GLY A 11 -45.68 -34.44 32.49
CA GLY A 11 -45.03 -33.11 32.36
C GLY A 11 -43.74 -33.23 31.60
N ILE A 12 -43.72 -32.67 30.39
CA ILE A 12 -42.49 -32.49 29.62
C ILE A 12 -41.82 -31.20 30.11
N SER A 13 -40.80 -31.38 30.95
CA SER A 13 -39.92 -30.28 31.37
C SER A 13 -38.99 -29.89 30.21
N PHE A 14 -39.29 -28.78 29.55
CA PHE A 14 -38.46 -28.23 28.51
C PHE A 14 -37.24 -27.53 29.19
N LEU A 15 -36.12 -28.25 29.24
CA LEU A 15 -34.85 -27.70 29.69
C LEU A 15 -34.30 -26.80 28.59
N PHE A 16 -34.46 -25.47 28.72
CA PHE A 16 -33.82 -24.48 27.89
C PHE A 16 -32.31 -24.48 28.20
N LEU A 17 -31.49 -25.22 27.42
CA LEU A 17 -30.06 -25.00 27.40
C LEU A 17 -29.82 -23.67 26.68
N ALA A 18 -29.56 -22.62 27.47
CA ALA A 18 -28.99 -21.38 26.96
C ALA A 18 -27.56 -21.68 26.46
N PHE A 19 -27.39 -21.86 25.15
CA PHE A 19 -26.10 -21.94 24.51
C PHE A 19 -25.56 -20.50 24.44
N SER A 20 -24.87 -20.07 25.51
CA SER A 20 -24.06 -18.85 25.49
C SER A 20 -22.86 -19.11 24.59
N GLY A 21 -23.06 -18.93 23.28
CA GLY A 21 -21.98 -18.89 22.33
C GLY A 21 -21.13 -17.66 22.64
N GLU A 22 -20.04 -17.82 23.36
CA GLU A 22 -18.96 -16.81 23.39
C GLU A 22 -18.45 -16.66 21.97
N VAL A 23 -18.89 -15.59 21.30
CA VAL A 23 -18.27 -15.14 20.05
C VAL A 23 -16.89 -14.65 20.43
N ASN A 24 -15.93 -15.58 20.47
CA ASN A 24 -14.53 -15.26 20.58
C ASN A 24 -14.13 -14.59 19.27
N ALA A 25 -14.30 -13.27 19.20
CA ALA A 25 -13.76 -12.46 18.13
C ALA A 25 -12.24 -12.52 18.27
N GLN A 26 -11.63 -13.55 17.68
CA GLN A 26 -10.21 -13.57 17.43
C GLN A 26 -9.91 -12.34 16.55
N MET A 27 -9.47 -11.26 17.20
CA MET A 27 -8.81 -10.15 16.52
C MET A 27 -7.56 -10.74 15.88
N THR A 28 -7.66 -11.15 14.63
CA THR A 28 -6.50 -11.52 13.83
C THR A 28 -5.61 -10.28 13.79
N LYS A 29 -4.48 -10.34 14.50
CA LYS A 29 -3.51 -9.26 14.57
C LYS A 29 -3.03 -8.98 13.14
N GLU A 30 -3.47 -7.87 12.55
CA GLU A 30 -3.07 -7.48 11.20
C GLU A 30 -1.54 -7.47 11.09
N LYS A 31 -1.03 -8.06 10.01
CA LYS A 31 0.41 -8.06 9.72
C LYS A 31 0.82 -6.67 9.26
N THR A 32 1.24 -5.83 10.18
CA THR A 32 1.73 -4.48 9.89
C THR A 32 3.21 -4.50 9.48
N VAL A 33 3.60 -3.52 8.67
CA VAL A 33 5.00 -3.23 8.34
C VAL A 33 5.35 -1.86 8.93
N MET A 34 6.49 -1.77 9.59
CA MET A 34 6.98 -0.50 10.15
C MET A 34 7.65 0.34 9.06
N VAL A 35 7.19 1.57 8.86
CA VAL A 35 7.76 2.52 7.90
C VAL A 35 7.83 3.90 8.55
N GLY A 36 9.04 4.47 8.61
CA GLY A 36 9.26 5.78 9.23
C GLY A 36 8.78 5.87 10.67
N GLY A 37 8.93 4.78 11.44
CA GLY A 37 8.52 4.70 12.84
C GLY A 37 7.01 4.56 13.08
N ALA A 38 6.21 4.37 12.02
CA ALA A 38 4.78 4.13 12.10
C ALA A 38 4.41 2.74 11.56
N ALA A 39 3.43 2.08 12.21
CA ALA A 39 2.86 0.84 11.71
C ALA A 39 1.92 1.14 10.54
N MET A 40 2.13 0.46 9.40
CA MET A 40 1.27 0.52 8.24
C MET A 40 0.28 -0.64 8.27
N TYR A 41 -0.99 -0.32 8.21
CA TYR A 41 -2.09 -1.28 8.36
C TYR A 41 -2.65 -1.66 6.99
N PRO A 42 -2.74 -2.97 6.64
CA PRO A 42 -3.36 -3.41 5.39
C PRO A 42 -4.83 -3.01 5.22
N SER A 43 -5.54 -2.75 6.31
CA SER A 43 -6.92 -2.26 6.33
C SER A 43 -7.07 -0.78 5.96
N LYS A 44 -5.99 0.00 6.00
CA LYS A 44 -5.97 1.41 5.64
C LYS A 44 -5.49 1.63 4.21
N ASN A 45 -5.95 2.71 3.58
CA ASN A 45 -5.47 3.08 2.24
C ASN A 45 -4.05 3.71 2.27
N ILE A 46 -3.49 3.92 1.08
CA ILE A 46 -2.13 4.45 0.89
C ILE A 46 -1.93 5.78 1.63
N ILE A 47 -2.88 6.71 1.53
CA ILE A 47 -2.76 8.04 2.14
C ILE A 47 -2.93 7.98 3.66
N GLU A 48 -3.91 7.22 4.16
CA GLU A 48 -4.14 7.05 5.60
C GLU A 48 -2.93 6.48 6.34
N ASN A 49 -2.16 5.64 5.68
CA ASN A 49 -0.92 5.11 6.22
C ASN A 49 0.25 6.08 6.03
N ALA A 50 0.44 6.63 4.82
CA ALA A 50 1.58 7.48 4.49
C ALA A 50 1.69 8.72 5.37
N VAL A 51 0.57 9.33 5.77
CA VAL A 51 0.54 10.53 6.63
C VAL A 51 1.13 10.28 8.04
N ASN A 52 1.19 9.04 8.50
CA ASN A 52 1.73 8.67 9.80
C ASN A 52 3.25 8.39 9.74
N SER A 53 3.82 8.24 8.56
CA SER A 53 5.25 7.98 8.39
C SER A 53 6.07 9.25 8.62
N LYS A 54 7.08 9.16 9.48
CA LYS A 54 8.00 10.28 9.73
C LYS A 54 8.99 10.50 8.58
N ASP A 55 9.18 9.50 7.72
CA ASP A 55 10.15 9.50 6.63
C ASP A 55 9.54 9.88 5.27
N HIS A 56 8.24 10.21 5.20
CA HIS A 56 7.53 10.52 3.96
C HIS A 56 6.76 11.85 4.03
N LYS A 57 7.20 12.77 4.86
CA LYS A 57 6.54 14.10 5.04
C LYS A 57 6.57 14.91 3.75
N THR A 58 7.71 14.91 3.06
CA THR A 58 7.89 15.60 1.78
C THR A 58 6.98 15.01 0.70
N LEU A 59 6.90 13.67 0.61
CA LEU A 59 6.01 12.98 -0.32
C LEU A 59 4.53 13.34 -0.07
N VAL A 60 4.10 13.29 1.18
CA VAL A 60 2.72 13.64 1.55
C VAL A 60 2.40 15.11 1.22
N ALA A 61 3.33 16.02 1.47
CA ALA A 61 3.18 17.43 1.10
C ALA A 61 3.09 17.60 -0.42
N ALA A 62 3.93 16.90 -1.19
CA ALA A 62 3.91 16.92 -2.65
C ALA A 62 2.58 16.37 -3.21
N VAL A 63 2.08 15.25 -2.70
CA VAL A 63 0.79 14.67 -3.10
C VAL A 63 -0.38 15.64 -2.83
N LYS A 64 -0.35 16.34 -1.70
CA LYS A 64 -1.34 17.38 -1.38
C LYS A 64 -1.26 18.57 -2.34
N ALA A 65 -0.05 19.08 -2.60
CA ALA A 65 0.18 20.19 -3.52
C ALA A 65 -0.26 19.86 -4.96
N ALA A 66 -0.04 18.63 -5.42
CA ALA A 66 -0.50 18.14 -6.72
C ALA A 66 -2.03 17.92 -6.78
N GLY A 67 -2.72 17.83 -5.63
CA GLY A 67 -4.14 17.49 -5.57
C GLY A 67 -4.46 16.02 -5.84
N LEU A 68 -3.49 15.12 -5.63
CA LEU A 68 -3.62 13.68 -5.90
C LEU A 68 -4.12 12.86 -4.71
N VAL A 69 -4.51 13.51 -3.60
CA VAL A 69 -4.96 12.82 -2.37
C VAL A 69 -6.16 11.93 -2.66
N GLU A 70 -7.22 12.47 -3.28
CA GLU A 70 -8.44 11.72 -3.60
C GLU A 70 -8.17 10.59 -4.59
N THR A 71 -7.31 10.83 -5.59
CA THR A 71 -6.91 9.81 -6.57
C THR A 71 -6.24 8.62 -5.90
N LEU A 72 -5.29 8.87 -4.98
CA LEU A 72 -4.57 7.82 -4.25
C LEU A 72 -5.38 7.21 -3.09
N GLN A 73 -6.48 7.80 -2.69
CA GLN A 73 -7.48 7.22 -1.79
C GLN A 73 -8.52 6.36 -2.53
N GLY A 74 -8.60 6.49 -3.84
CA GLY A 74 -9.52 5.74 -4.69
C GLY A 74 -9.31 4.23 -4.64
N SER A 75 -10.20 3.51 -5.34
CA SER A 75 -10.33 2.05 -5.21
C SER A 75 -9.11 1.25 -5.69
N GLY A 76 -8.16 1.85 -6.41
CA GLY A 76 -6.98 1.14 -6.90
C GLY A 76 -7.28 -0.05 -7.81
N PRO A 77 -6.50 -1.11 -7.82
CA PRO A 77 -5.27 -1.27 -7.07
C PRO A 77 -4.09 -0.47 -7.64
N PHE A 78 -3.24 0.05 -6.74
CA PHE A 78 -2.04 0.79 -7.11
C PHE A 78 -0.78 0.17 -6.51
N THR A 79 0.34 0.28 -7.23
CA THR A 79 1.68 0.06 -6.68
C THR A 79 2.39 1.40 -6.64
N VAL A 80 2.71 1.86 -5.44
CA VAL A 80 3.36 3.16 -5.23
C VAL A 80 4.82 2.96 -4.84
N LEU A 81 5.72 3.56 -5.62
CA LEU A 81 7.13 3.69 -5.28
C LEU A 81 7.27 4.97 -4.44
N ALA A 82 7.44 4.82 -3.12
CA ALA A 82 7.43 5.92 -2.17
C ALA A 82 8.87 6.36 -1.82
N PRO A 83 9.38 7.47 -2.36
CA PRO A 83 10.67 8.01 -1.97
C PRO A 83 10.61 8.61 -0.56
N THR A 84 11.63 8.34 0.24
CA THR A 84 11.78 8.90 1.59
C THR A 84 12.19 10.37 1.54
N ASP A 85 12.06 11.08 2.67
CA ASP A 85 12.57 12.45 2.83
C ASP A 85 14.08 12.52 2.53
N ALA A 86 14.84 11.47 2.89
CA ALA A 86 16.25 11.33 2.53
C ALA A 86 16.46 11.17 1.02
N ALA A 87 15.52 10.55 0.30
CA ALA A 87 15.56 10.46 -1.16
C ALA A 87 15.36 11.86 -1.81
N PHE A 88 14.42 12.63 -1.30
CA PHE A 88 14.20 14.01 -1.73
C PHE A 88 15.41 14.93 -1.43
N ALA A 89 16.09 14.71 -0.30
CA ALA A 89 17.29 15.46 0.06
C ALA A 89 18.48 15.25 -0.91
N LYS A 90 18.46 14.20 -1.72
CA LYS A 90 19.47 13.96 -2.78
C LYS A 90 19.25 14.85 -4.01
N LEU A 91 18.07 15.43 -4.18
CA LEU A 91 17.79 16.35 -5.27
C LEU A 91 18.58 17.66 -5.09
N PRO A 92 18.87 18.41 -6.17
CA PRO A 92 19.48 19.74 -6.07
C PRO A 92 18.67 20.64 -5.12
N LYS A 93 19.38 21.48 -4.35
CA LYS A 93 18.74 22.43 -3.42
C LYS A 93 17.72 23.30 -4.15
N GLY A 94 16.56 23.51 -3.56
CA GLY A 94 15.48 24.31 -4.14
C GLY A 94 14.57 23.55 -5.11
N THR A 95 14.91 22.32 -5.51
CA THR A 95 14.08 21.55 -6.46
C THR A 95 12.71 21.23 -5.85
N VAL A 96 12.67 20.74 -4.62
CA VAL A 96 11.40 20.39 -3.95
C VAL A 96 10.53 21.63 -3.75
N GLU A 97 11.14 22.72 -3.25
CA GLU A 97 10.46 23.99 -3.03
C GLU A 97 9.89 24.58 -4.32
N THR A 98 10.59 24.37 -5.43
CA THR A 98 10.14 24.81 -6.76
C THR A 98 8.98 23.92 -7.24
N LEU A 99 9.09 22.60 -7.12
CA LEU A 99 8.08 21.65 -7.59
C LEU A 99 6.73 21.79 -6.87
N VAL A 100 6.72 22.16 -5.59
CA VAL A 100 5.47 22.30 -4.82
C VAL A 100 4.75 23.62 -5.05
N LYS A 101 5.33 24.54 -5.83
CA LYS A 101 4.67 25.81 -6.18
C LYS A 101 3.50 25.56 -7.12
N PRO A 102 2.42 26.37 -7.01
CA PRO A 102 1.21 26.21 -7.84
C PRO A 102 1.50 26.21 -9.35
N GLU A 103 2.46 27.02 -9.81
CA GLU A 103 2.85 27.13 -11.22
C GLU A 103 3.50 25.84 -11.76
N ASN A 104 4.01 24.98 -10.90
CA ASN A 104 4.67 23.72 -11.27
C ASN A 104 3.80 22.49 -10.98
N LYS A 105 2.50 22.67 -10.69
CA LYS A 105 1.58 21.60 -10.33
C LYS A 105 1.52 20.47 -11.36
N GLU A 106 1.54 20.81 -12.65
CA GLU A 106 1.52 19.81 -13.73
C GLU A 106 2.77 18.94 -13.71
N MET A 107 3.95 19.56 -13.60
CA MET A 107 5.22 18.84 -13.51
C MET A 107 5.27 17.96 -12.25
N LEU A 108 4.80 18.46 -11.11
CA LEU A 108 4.73 17.70 -9.88
C LEU A 108 3.79 16.50 -10.02
N THR A 109 2.64 16.69 -10.65
CA THR A 109 1.68 15.61 -10.94
C THR A 109 2.32 14.54 -11.82
N GLN A 110 3.02 14.94 -12.89
CA GLN A 110 3.73 14.03 -13.77
C GLN A 110 4.76 13.20 -13.00
N ILE A 111 5.62 13.83 -12.19
CA ILE A 111 6.59 13.13 -11.36
C ILE A 111 5.91 12.14 -10.40
N LEU A 112 4.84 12.55 -9.72
CA LEU A 112 4.15 11.70 -8.77
C LEU A 112 3.45 10.52 -9.44
N THR A 113 2.79 10.71 -10.58
CA THR A 113 2.15 9.64 -11.35
C THR A 113 3.17 8.71 -12.02
N TYR A 114 4.38 9.20 -12.30
CA TYR A 114 5.53 8.38 -12.71
C TYR A 114 5.99 7.38 -11.63
N HIS A 115 5.75 7.70 -10.34
CA HIS A 115 6.03 6.78 -9.23
C HIS A 115 4.89 5.77 -8.95
N VAL A 116 3.83 5.78 -9.74
CA VAL A 116 2.67 4.90 -9.56
C VAL A 116 2.55 3.93 -10.73
N LEU A 117 2.46 2.65 -10.41
CA LEU A 117 2.19 1.60 -11.38
C LEU A 117 0.73 1.13 -11.21
N PRO A 118 0.01 0.86 -12.29
CA PRO A 118 -1.32 0.27 -12.20
C PRO A 118 -1.22 -1.19 -11.71
N GLY A 119 -2.17 -1.59 -10.89
CA GLY A 119 -2.19 -2.93 -10.30
C GLY A 119 -1.47 -3.01 -8.95
N LYS A 120 -1.68 -4.12 -8.25
CA LYS A 120 -1.00 -4.45 -6.99
C LYS A 120 0.11 -5.45 -7.28
N LEU A 121 1.33 -4.96 -7.40
CA LEU A 121 2.53 -5.74 -7.74
C LEU A 121 3.35 -5.97 -6.49
N SER A 122 3.37 -7.19 -5.99
CA SER A 122 4.28 -7.57 -4.90
C SER A 122 5.73 -7.63 -5.37
N ALA A 123 6.67 -7.52 -4.44
CA ALA A 123 8.09 -7.70 -4.76
C ALA A 123 8.36 -9.06 -5.42
N LYS A 124 7.64 -10.11 -5.00
CA LYS A 124 7.74 -11.46 -5.60
C LYS A 124 7.33 -11.46 -7.06
N GLU A 125 6.25 -10.76 -7.43
CA GLU A 125 5.78 -10.66 -8.81
C GLU A 125 6.75 -9.85 -9.67
N ILE A 126 7.28 -8.73 -9.13
CA ILE A 126 8.32 -7.95 -9.80
C ILE A 126 9.59 -8.78 -10.01
N TRP A 127 10.03 -9.55 -9.00
CA TRP A 127 11.16 -10.47 -9.12
C TRP A 127 10.94 -11.54 -10.20
N ALA A 128 9.74 -12.12 -10.24
CA ALA A 128 9.39 -13.12 -11.25
C ALA A 128 9.44 -12.52 -12.67
N ALA A 129 8.93 -11.31 -12.84
CA ALA A 129 8.98 -10.58 -14.11
C ALA A 129 10.42 -10.25 -14.52
N VAL A 130 11.27 -9.79 -13.58
CA VAL A 130 12.69 -9.54 -13.81
C VAL A 130 13.41 -10.82 -14.24
N LYS A 131 13.13 -11.95 -13.58
CA LYS A 131 13.70 -13.25 -13.93
C LYS A 131 13.26 -13.72 -15.32
N ALA A 132 11.99 -13.58 -15.64
CA ALA A 132 11.43 -13.92 -16.96
C ALA A 132 12.01 -13.03 -18.07
N GLY A 133 12.32 -11.77 -17.76
CA GLY A 133 12.90 -10.78 -18.66
C GLY A 133 14.43 -10.80 -18.72
N ASN A 134 15.10 -11.92 -18.39
CA ASN A 134 16.54 -12.07 -18.43
C ASN A 134 17.30 -11.01 -17.59
N GLY A 135 16.83 -10.78 -16.36
CA GLY A 135 17.48 -9.91 -15.38
C GLY A 135 16.95 -8.48 -15.34
N LYS A 136 15.97 -8.12 -16.16
CA LYS A 136 15.28 -6.84 -16.14
C LYS A 136 13.82 -6.97 -16.59
N SER A 137 12.96 -6.09 -16.12
CA SER A 137 11.57 -5.99 -16.57
C SER A 137 11.17 -4.53 -16.69
N MET A 138 10.51 -4.17 -17.78
CA MET A 138 9.96 -2.84 -18.00
C MET A 138 8.48 -2.85 -17.63
N MET A 139 8.05 -1.85 -16.87
CA MET A 139 6.68 -1.72 -16.41
C MET A 139 6.19 -0.29 -16.63
N LYS A 140 5.02 -0.16 -17.23
CA LYS A 140 4.43 1.13 -17.56
C LYS A 140 3.81 1.78 -16.31
N THR A 141 4.12 3.06 -16.10
CA THR A 141 3.57 3.86 -15.02
C THR A 141 2.18 4.42 -15.37
N VAL A 142 1.50 4.98 -14.38
CA VAL A 142 0.22 5.69 -14.58
C VAL A 142 0.42 6.95 -15.44
N GLU A 143 1.59 7.56 -15.36
CA GLU A 143 1.98 8.71 -16.20
C GLU A 143 2.09 8.30 -17.68
N GLY A 144 2.47 7.07 -17.97
CA GLY A 144 2.55 6.52 -19.33
C GLY A 144 3.94 6.09 -19.77
N GLU A 145 4.98 6.55 -19.12
CA GLU A 145 6.37 6.11 -19.37
C GLU A 145 6.71 4.81 -18.62
N GLU A 146 7.87 4.23 -18.94
CA GLU A 146 8.29 2.95 -18.40
C GLU A 146 9.40 3.08 -17.35
N LEU A 147 9.26 2.29 -16.30
CA LEU A 147 10.31 2.04 -15.32
C LEU A 147 10.95 0.68 -15.57
N THR A 148 12.26 0.59 -15.49
CA THR A 148 13.00 -0.66 -15.61
C THR A 148 13.36 -1.19 -14.24
N PHE A 149 12.80 -2.35 -13.89
CA PHE A 149 13.15 -3.10 -12.66
C PHE A 149 14.26 -4.09 -12.95
N TRP A 150 15.18 -4.24 -11.99
CA TRP A 150 16.27 -5.21 -12.03
C TRP A 150 16.69 -5.62 -10.63
N THR A 151 17.51 -6.67 -10.51
CA THR A 151 17.92 -7.22 -9.22
C THR A 151 19.44 -7.34 -9.13
N LYS A 152 19.96 -7.13 -7.92
CA LYS A 152 21.38 -7.37 -7.60
C LYS A 152 21.47 -8.11 -6.26
N GLY A 153 21.85 -9.38 -6.31
CA GLY A 153 21.82 -10.24 -5.12
C GLY A 153 20.36 -10.40 -4.64
N LYS A 154 20.07 -9.94 -3.44
CA LYS A 154 18.72 -9.97 -2.84
C LYS A 154 17.98 -8.63 -2.95
N ASP A 155 18.59 -7.64 -3.54
CA ASP A 155 18.05 -6.29 -3.61
C ASP A 155 17.31 -6.06 -4.94
N LEU A 156 16.17 -5.39 -4.84
CA LEU A 156 15.38 -4.93 -5.98
C LEU A 156 15.69 -3.46 -6.24
N TYR A 157 15.88 -3.13 -7.49
CA TYR A 157 16.15 -1.77 -7.98
C TYR A 157 15.16 -1.39 -9.06
N VAL A 158 14.92 -0.10 -9.16
CA VAL A 158 14.14 0.50 -10.24
C VAL A 158 14.96 1.62 -10.88
N LYS A 159 14.91 1.72 -12.20
CA LYS A 159 15.62 2.71 -13.00
C LYS A 159 14.63 3.54 -13.80
N ASP A 160 14.83 4.85 -13.79
CA ASP A 160 14.05 5.81 -14.57
C ASP A 160 14.58 5.99 -16.01
N ALA A 161 13.87 6.78 -16.81
CA ALA A 161 14.24 7.09 -18.20
C ALA A 161 15.56 7.88 -18.30
N LYS A 162 15.90 8.67 -17.28
CA LYS A 162 17.15 9.44 -17.22
C LYS A 162 18.37 8.63 -16.77
N GLY A 163 18.15 7.37 -16.38
CA GLY A 163 19.21 6.47 -15.96
C GLY A 163 19.49 6.47 -14.46
N ASN A 164 18.74 7.24 -13.64
CA ASN A 164 18.87 7.18 -12.20
C ASN A 164 18.31 5.86 -11.68
N SER A 165 18.94 5.31 -10.66
CA SER A 165 18.50 4.05 -10.06
C SER A 165 18.16 4.27 -8.60
N ALA A 166 17.01 3.76 -8.18
CA ALA A 166 16.57 3.71 -6.80
C ALA A 166 16.57 2.27 -6.29
N LYS A 167 16.99 2.07 -5.05
CA LYS A 167 16.88 0.80 -4.35
C LYS A 167 15.55 0.73 -3.61
N VAL A 168 14.85 -0.40 -3.70
CA VAL A 168 13.72 -0.70 -2.83
C VAL A 168 14.26 -1.10 -1.46
N THR A 169 13.99 -0.27 -0.45
CA THR A 169 14.49 -0.46 0.92
C THR A 169 13.52 -1.22 1.80
N ILE A 170 12.21 -1.00 1.61
CA ILE A 170 11.13 -1.73 2.26
C ILE A 170 10.11 -2.10 1.17
N ALA A 171 9.87 -3.39 1.00
CA ALA A 171 8.93 -3.90 0.01
C ALA A 171 7.64 -4.42 0.66
N ASP A 172 6.61 -4.59 -0.15
CA ASP A 172 5.35 -5.26 0.22
C ASP A 172 4.62 -4.64 1.42
N VAL A 173 4.66 -3.30 1.53
CA VAL A 173 3.84 -2.57 2.50
C VAL A 173 2.40 -2.54 1.98
N ASN A 174 1.62 -3.56 2.38
CA ASN A 174 0.26 -3.74 1.88
C ASN A 174 -0.71 -2.68 2.42
N GLN A 175 -1.61 -2.25 1.53
CA GLN A 175 -2.67 -1.28 1.79
C GLN A 175 -4.01 -1.84 1.31
N SER A 176 -5.12 -1.27 1.75
CA SER A 176 -6.47 -1.69 1.30
C SER A 176 -6.66 -1.47 -0.21
N ASN A 177 -6.07 -0.43 -0.77
CA ASN A 177 -6.16 -0.07 -2.18
C ASN A 177 -4.86 -0.24 -2.98
N GLY A 178 -3.87 -0.98 -2.46
CA GLY A 178 -2.63 -1.23 -3.21
C GLY A 178 -1.49 -1.77 -2.38
N VAL A 179 -0.28 -1.44 -2.83
CA VAL A 179 0.98 -1.77 -2.14
C VAL A 179 1.98 -0.63 -2.29
N ILE A 180 2.75 -0.38 -1.24
CA ILE A 180 3.85 0.60 -1.27
C ILE A 180 5.18 -0.15 -1.26
N HIS A 181 6.11 0.29 -2.10
CA HIS A 181 7.53 -0.04 -2.03
C HIS A 181 8.31 1.23 -1.73
N VAL A 182 9.01 1.26 -0.62
CA VAL A 182 9.82 2.42 -0.21
C VAL A 182 11.12 2.42 -0.99
N ILE A 183 11.48 3.56 -1.56
CA ILE A 183 12.69 3.73 -2.36
C ILE A 183 13.59 4.85 -1.81
N ASP A 184 14.89 4.71 -2.06
CA ASP A 184 15.93 5.61 -1.54
C ASP A 184 16.31 6.77 -2.48
N THR A 185 15.67 6.88 -3.63
CA THR A 185 15.96 7.91 -4.65
C THR A 185 14.67 8.28 -5.37
N VAL A 186 14.48 9.57 -5.66
CA VAL A 186 13.35 10.07 -6.46
C VAL A 186 13.60 9.75 -7.93
N LEU A 187 12.61 9.19 -8.61
CA LEU A 187 12.64 8.89 -10.04
C LEU A 187 12.14 10.11 -10.84
N MET A 188 12.72 10.33 -11.99
CA MET A 188 12.40 11.48 -12.83
C MET A 188 12.04 11.02 -14.24
N PRO A 189 10.88 11.44 -14.77
CA PRO A 189 10.46 11.16 -16.15
C PRO A 189 11.31 11.90 -17.17
#